data_380f9aec5b81e1b801aae8362ac9d233
#
_entry.id   380f9aec5b81e1b801aae8362ac9d233
#
_cell.length_a   1.000
_cell.length_b   1.000
_cell.length_c   1.000
_cell.angle_alpha   90.00
_cell.angle_beta   90.00
_cell.angle_gamma   90.00
#
_symmetry.space_group_name_H-M   'P 1'
#
loop_
_entity.id
_entity.type
_entity.pdbx_description
1 polymer ?
#
loop_
_entity_poly.entity_id
_entity_poly.type
_entity_poly.pdbx_seq_one_letter_code
_entity_poly.pdbx_strand_id
1 'polypeptide(L)'
;MQEAAYNAQLAAGLPVSTLAHAVLIKDDGIINYRHCARYIHAVQQMDWFTAAFVAYVGPVTVVGGKGGSHADAVERRIKIGANNRYNVSECEQACLHELAHIVTPDHGPGKERREPARGRDSSKGHHHAWRVNFVLIVRKTLGKQAALLLRYEFNQWGLPTSK
;
A
#
# COMPACT_ATOMS: atom_id res chain seq x y z
N MET A 1 -17.09 2.17 3.36
CA MET A 1 -16.42 2.48 2.09
C MET A 1 -14.90 2.29 2.13
N GLN A 2 -14.27 2.57 3.23
CA GLN A 2 -12.87 2.13 3.47
C GLN A 2 -12.74 0.61 3.34
N GLU A 3 -13.74 -0.09 3.80
CA GLU A 3 -13.86 -1.54 3.76
C GLU A 3 -13.88 -2.12 2.34
N ALA A 4 -14.48 -1.43 1.37
CA ALA A 4 -14.56 -1.94 0.00
C ALA A 4 -13.19 -2.12 -0.67
N ALA A 5 -12.25 -1.19 -0.44
CA ALA A 5 -10.90 -1.31 -0.99
C ALA A 5 -10.13 -2.50 -0.38
N TYR A 6 -10.27 -2.70 0.94
CA TYR A 6 -9.67 -3.85 1.60
C TYR A 6 -10.30 -5.17 1.15
N ASN A 7 -11.63 -5.21 1.01
CA ASN A 7 -12.33 -6.39 0.54
C ASN A 7 -11.94 -6.76 -0.89
N ALA A 8 -11.82 -5.77 -1.77
CA ALA A 8 -11.33 -5.98 -3.13
C ALA A 8 -9.90 -6.54 -3.13
N GLN A 9 -9.03 -5.98 -2.30
CA GLN A 9 -7.65 -6.44 -2.17
C GLN A 9 -7.59 -7.89 -1.67
N LEU A 10 -8.36 -8.25 -0.66
CA LEU A 10 -8.41 -9.62 -0.14
C LEU A 10 -8.99 -10.59 -1.17
N ALA A 11 -10.06 -10.20 -1.87
CA ALA A 11 -10.70 -11.03 -2.90
C ALA A 11 -9.79 -11.28 -4.11
N ALA A 12 -8.84 -10.38 -4.40
CA ALA A 12 -7.89 -10.53 -5.49
C ALA A 12 -6.93 -11.72 -5.31
N GLY A 13 -6.73 -12.19 -4.07
CA GLY A 13 -5.86 -13.34 -3.81
C GLY A 13 -4.42 -13.10 -4.27
N LEU A 14 -3.84 -11.97 -3.90
CA LEU A 14 -2.53 -11.55 -4.38
C LEU A 14 -1.44 -12.54 -3.96
N PRO A 15 -0.50 -12.87 -4.88
CA PRO A 15 0.63 -13.74 -4.56
C PRO A 15 1.64 -13.03 -3.65
N VAL A 16 2.60 -13.78 -3.13
CA VAL A 16 3.73 -13.26 -2.36
C VAL A 16 4.94 -13.10 -3.26
N SER A 17 5.60 -11.95 -3.20
CA SER A 17 6.81 -11.68 -3.99
C SER A 17 8.03 -12.44 -3.46
N THR A 18 9.02 -12.60 -4.31
CA THR A 18 10.33 -13.12 -3.91
C THR A 18 10.99 -12.23 -2.85
N LEU A 19 10.84 -10.91 -2.97
CA LEU A 19 11.37 -9.95 -1.98
C LEU A 19 10.73 -10.16 -0.61
N ALA A 20 9.40 -10.36 -0.54
CA ALA A 20 8.72 -10.61 0.72
C ALA A 20 9.21 -11.91 1.38
N HIS A 21 9.38 -12.97 0.62
CA HIS A 21 9.96 -14.22 1.13
C HIS A 21 11.37 -14.03 1.69
N ALA A 22 12.19 -13.18 1.09
CA ALA A 22 13.54 -12.91 1.56
C ALA A 22 13.60 -12.02 2.80
N VAL A 23 12.68 -11.05 2.93
CA VAL A 23 12.76 -9.98 3.92
C VAL A 23 11.75 -10.13 5.06
N LEU A 24 10.55 -10.66 4.78
CA LEU A 24 9.47 -10.77 5.76
C LEU A 24 9.45 -12.13 6.50
N ILE A 25 10.26 -13.08 6.11
CA ILE A 25 10.34 -14.36 6.80
C ILE A 25 11.49 -14.33 7.81
N LYS A 26 11.17 -14.70 9.05
CA LYS A 26 12.14 -14.92 10.12
C LYS A 26 12.29 -16.39 10.41
N ASP A 27 13.45 -16.75 10.98
CA ASP A 27 13.75 -18.10 11.45
C ASP A 27 12.76 -18.60 12.51
N ASP A 28 12.19 -17.69 13.32
CA ASP A 28 11.18 -17.97 14.33
C ASP A 28 9.73 -17.85 13.85
N GLY A 29 9.51 -17.48 12.57
CA GLY A 29 8.18 -17.32 11.98
C GLY A 29 7.44 -16.06 12.41
N ILE A 30 8.05 -15.18 13.20
CA ILE A 30 7.42 -13.95 13.70
C ILE A 30 7.83 -12.76 12.83
N ILE A 31 6.85 -12.10 12.24
CA ILE A 31 7.06 -10.88 11.47
C ILE A 31 6.73 -9.68 12.36
N ASN A 32 7.64 -8.72 12.43
CA ASN A 32 7.42 -7.48 13.17
C ASN A 32 7.60 -6.26 12.25
N TYR A 33 7.31 -5.06 12.78
CA TYR A 33 7.38 -3.82 12.01
C TYR A 33 8.79 -3.53 11.45
N ARG A 34 9.85 -4.06 12.04
CA ARG A 34 11.23 -3.85 11.53
C ARG A 34 11.46 -4.61 10.22
N HIS A 35 10.84 -5.77 10.05
CA HIS A 35 10.87 -6.49 8.77
C HIS A 35 10.07 -5.73 7.72
N CYS A 36 8.91 -5.21 8.12
CA CYS A 36 8.09 -4.36 7.25
C CYS A 36 8.86 -3.10 6.84
N ALA A 37 9.60 -2.48 7.76
CA ALA A 37 10.46 -1.35 7.45
C ALA A 37 11.52 -1.71 6.40
N ARG A 38 12.20 -2.83 6.57
CA ARG A 38 13.19 -3.30 5.58
C ARG A 38 12.56 -3.56 4.21
N TYR A 39 11.39 -4.17 4.20
CA TYR A 39 10.65 -4.44 2.97
C TYR A 39 10.28 -3.13 2.25
N ILE A 40 9.67 -2.20 2.95
CA ILE A 40 9.29 -0.89 2.41
C ILE A 40 10.51 -0.15 1.86
N HIS A 41 11.60 -0.10 2.61
CA HIS A 41 12.83 0.55 2.15
C HIS A 41 13.43 -0.15 0.93
N ALA A 42 13.37 -1.48 0.87
CA ALA A 42 13.83 -2.23 -0.29
C ALA A 42 13.00 -1.91 -1.55
N VAL A 43 11.69 -1.82 -1.42
CA VAL A 43 10.81 -1.41 -2.53
C VAL A 43 11.14 0.02 -2.99
N GLN A 44 11.35 0.94 -2.05
CA GLN A 44 11.69 2.33 -2.36
C GLN A 44 13.05 2.48 -3.08
N GLN A 45 13.97 1.55 -2.89
CA GLN A 45 15.28 1.56 -3.56
C GLN A 45 15.24 1.01 -4.99
N MET A 46 14.12 0.44 -5.42
CA MET A 46 13.99 -0.06 -6.78
C MET A 46 13.91 1.08 -7.80
N ASP A 47 14.59 0.95 -8.92
CA ASP A 47 14.65 1.98 -9.97
C ASP A 47 13.27 2.39 -10.47
N TRP A 48 12.38 1.42 -10.64
CA TRP A 48 11.01 1.70 -11.08
C TRP A 48 10.24 2.58 -10.09
N PHE A 49 10.49 2.40 -8.78
CA PHE A 49 9.82 3.19 -7.75
C PHE A 49 10.26 4.66 -7.82
N THR A 50 11.56 4.89 -7.89
CA THR A 50 12.13 6.23 -8.03
C THR A 50 11.65 6.90 -9.32
N ALA A 51 11.59 6.17 -10.42
CA ALA A 51 11.13 6.70 -11.71
C ALA A 51 9.63 7.04 -11.70
N ALA A 52 8.80 6.16 -11.11
CA ALA A 52 7.34 6.34 -11.08
C ALA A 52 6.89 7.43 -10.09
N PHE A 53 7.60 7.58 -8.97
CA PHE A 53 7.21 8.44 -7.86
C PHE A 53 8.29 9.45 -7.49
N VAL A 54 8.90 10.08 -8.48
CA VAL A 54 10.02 10.99 -8.31
C VAL A 54 9.75 12.13 -7.32
N ALA A 55 8.51 12.64 -7.27
CA ALA A 55 8.11 13.69 -6.34
C ALA A 55 8.02 13.23 -4.87
N TYR A 56 8.05 11.93 -4.63
CA TYR A 56 7.86 11.31 -3.31
C TYR A 56 9.06 10.47 -2.88
N VAL A 57 10.19 10.66 -3.55
CA VAL A 57 11.45 10.03 -3.16
C VAL A 57 11.93 10.63 -1.84
N GLY A 58 12.34 9.80 -0.93
CA GLY A 58 12.87 10.20 0.37
C GLY A 58 12.52 9.19 1.46
N PRO A 59 13.10 9.35 2.64
CA PRO A 59 12.93 8.39 3.72
C PRO A 59 11.49 8.35 4.21
N VAL A 60 11.03 7.15 4.55
CA VAL A 60 9.76 6.90 5.23
C VAL A 60 10.08 6.28 6.58
N THR A 61 9.51 6.85 7.65
CA THR A 61 9.62 6.30 8.99
C THR A 61 8.59 5.21 9.17
N VAL A 62 9.00 4.01 9.53
CA VAL A 62 8.11 2.88 9.80
C VAL A 62 8.15 2.56 11.29
N VAL A 63 6.99 2.54 11.91
CA VAL A 63 6.82 2.26 13.36
C VAL A 63 5.81 1.14 13.55
N GLY A 64 5.92 0.46 14.69
CA GLY A 64 4.91 -0.49 15.14
C GLY A 64 3.90 0.19 16.06
N GLY A 65 2.72 -0.40 16.20
CA GLY A 65 1.70 0.11 17.12
C GLY A 65 0.48 -0.81 17.19
N LYS A 66 -0.39 -0.51 18.12
CA LYS A 66 -1.66 -1.22 18.28
C LYS A 66 -2.67 -0.79 17.20
N GLY A 67 -3.63 -1.67 16.91
CA GLY A 67 -4.67 -1.41 15.94
C GLY A 67 -4.23 -1.65 14.50
N GLY A 68 -4.98 -1.13 13.54
CA GLY A 68 -4.71 -1.28 12.12
C GLY A 68 -3.48 -0.50 11.65
N SER A 69 -2.95 -0.91 10.51
CA SER A 69 -1.90 -0.15 9.83
C SER A 69 -2.47 1.12 9.22
N HIS A 70 -1.66 2.17 9.16
CA HIS A 70 -2.02 3.41 8.45
C HIS A 70 -0.77 4.18 8.03
N ALA A 71 -0.94 5.06 7.07
CA ALA A 71 0.11 5.95 6.59
C ALA A 71 -0.27 7.42 6.77
N ASP A 72 0.71 8.22 7.11
CA ASP A 72 0.63 9.68 7.05
C ASP A 72 1.59 10.16 5.96
N ALA A 73 1.03 10.62 4.84
CA ALA A 73 1.80 11.04 3.69
C ALA A 73 2.54 12.38 3.94
N VAL A 74 1.99 13.24 4.78
CA VAL A 74 2.61 14.53 5.13
C VAL A 74 3.84 14.30 6.00
N GLU A 75 3.70 13.50 7.05
CA GLU A 75 4.78 13.13 7.97
C GLU A 75 5.71 12.06 7.37
N ARG A 76 5.36 11.46 6.24
CA ARG A 76 6.08 10.34 5.63
C ARG A 76 6.32 9.21 6.62
N ARG A 77 5.26 8.80 7.27
CA ARG A 77 5.28 7.82 8.34
C ARG A 77 4.26 6.72 8.09
N ILE A 78 4.69 5.49 8.25
CA ILE A 78 3.83 4.31 8.19
C ILE A 78 3.83 3.65 9.57
N LYS A 79 2.64 3.42 10.10
CA LYS A 79 2.44 2.56 11.27
C LYS A 79 1.98 1.20 10.78
N ILE A 80 2.70 0.16 11.12
CA ILE A 80 2.28 -1.23 10.92
C ILE A 80 1.61 -1.73 12.20
N GLY A 81 0.38 -2.18 12.07
CA GLY A 81 -0.38 -2.73 13.20
C GLY A 81 0.34 -3.93 13.80
N ALA A 82 0.52 -3.93 15.11
CA ALA A 82 1.30 -4.93 15.83
C ALA A 82 0.56 -6.26 16.03
N ASN A 83 -0.16 -6.72 15.03
CA ASN A 83 -0.73 -8.05 15.10
C ASN A 83 0.28 -9.05 14.59
N ASN A 84 1.01 -9.69 15.51
CA ASN A 84 1.90 -10.82 15.28
C ASN A 84 1.22 -12.01 14.56
N ARG A 85 0.02 -11.82 14.05
CA ARG A 85 -0.82 -12.80 13.38
C ARG A 85 -0.76 -12.71 11.87
N TYR A 86 -0.13 -11.68 11.29
CA TYR A 86 -0.04 -11.56 9.86
C TYR A 86 0.94 -12.58 9.29
N ASN A 87 0.46 -13.32 8.30
CA ASN A 87 1.34 -14.12 7.47
C ASN A 87 2.12 -13.20 6.49
N VAL A 88 3.06 -13.76 5.74
CA VAL A 88 3.89 -13.00 4.80
C VAL A 88 3.04 -12.26 3.77
N SER A 89 2.00 -12.90 3.24
CA SER A 89 1.09 -12.30 2.27
C SER A 89 0.38 -11.06 2.84
N GLU A 90 -0.19 -11.17 4.02
CA GLU A 90 -0.88 -10.06 4.68
C GLU A 90 0.07 -8.91 5.01
N CYS A 91 1.27 -9.22 5.48
CA CYS A 91 2.31 -8.21 5.76
C CYS A 91 2.75 -7.49 4.50
N GLU A 92 3.01 -8.21 3.42
CA GLU A 92 3.37 -7.59 2.14
C GLU A 92 2.27 -6.69 1.64
N GLN A 93 1.03 -7.15 1.64
CA GLN A 93 -0.12 -6.35 1.20
C GLN A 93 -0.30 -5.10 2.06
N ALA A 94 -0.15 -5.20 3.37
CA ALA A 94 -0.21 -4.04 4.26
C ALA A 94 0.90 -3.03 3.93
N CYS A 95 2.13 -3.48 3.73
CA CYS A 95 3.26 -2.62 3.35
C CYS A 95 3.00 -1.88 2.03
N LEU A 96 2.55 -2.59 0.99
CA LEU A 96 2.29 -2.00 -0.32
C LEU A 96 1.08 -1.06 -0.29
N HIS A 97 0.05 -1.40 0.48
CA HIS A 97 -1.14 -0.57 0.69
C HIS A 97 -0.77 0.77 1.33
N GLU A 98 -0.02 0.73 2.42
CA GLU A 98 0.39 1.95 3.12
C GLU A 98 1.41 2.77 2.31
N LEU A 99 2.30 2.10 1.58
CA LEU A 99 3.22 2.78 0.69
C LEU A 99 2.49 3.53 -0.44
N ALA A 100 1.38 2.96 -0.94
CA ALA A 100 0.53 3.63 -1.92
C ALA A 100 -0.06 4.95 -1.36
N HIS A 101 -0.39 5.01 -0.08
CA HIS A 101 -0.79 6.26 0.56
C HIS A 101 0.34 7.29 0.61
N ILE A 102 1.58 6.86 0.88
CA ILE A 102 2.75 7.75 0.92
C ILE A 102 2.96 8.46 -0.43
N VAL A 103 2.74 7.77 -1.53
CA VAL A 103 2.93 8.31 -2.88
C VAL A 103 1.66 8.93 -3.47
N THR A 104 0.59 8.97 -2.71
CA THR A 104 -0.70 9.53 -3.13
C THR A 104 -1.27 10.41 -2.02
N PRO A 105 -0.61 11.51 -1.65
CA PRO A 105 -1.19 12.45 -0.70
C PRO A 105 -2.43 13.11 -1.32
N ASP A 106 -3.49 13.22 -0.54
CA ASP A 106 -4.81 13.70 -0.99
C ASP A 106 -4.75 15.08 -1.66
N HIS A 107 -3.75 15.89 -1.32
CA HIS A 107 -3.62 17.28 -1.76
C HIS A 107 -2.24 17.66 -2.24
N GLY A 108 -1.40 16.68 -2.53
CA GLY A 108 -0.01 16.91 -2.87
C GLY A 108 0.87 17.24 -1.65
N PRO A 109 2.20 17.28 -1.84
CA PRO A 109 3.14 17.51 -0.75
C PRO A 109 2.86 18.83 -0.01
N GLY A 110 2.78 18.76 1.31
CA GLY A 110 2.67 19.94 2.18
C GLY A 110 1.34 20.69 2.18
N LYS A 111 0.28 20.09 1.64
CA LYS A 111 -1.05 20.71 1.67
C LYS A 111 -1.92 20.09 2.77
N GLU A 112 -2.74 20.91 3.41
CA GLU A 112 -3.72 20.46 4.39
C GLU A 112 -4.74 19.53 3.76
N ARG A 113 -5.21 18.56 4.54
CA ARG A 113 -6.31 17.68 4.13
C ARG A 113 -7.54 18.52 3.83
N ARG A 114 -7.98 18.47 2.59
CA ARG A 114 -9.30 18.96 2.21
C ARG A 114 -10.21 17.78 2.00
N GLU A 115 -11.45 17.92 2.43
CA GLU A 115 -12.46 16.93 2.10
C GLU A 115 -12.62 16.84 0.57
N PRO A 116 -12.75 15.62 0.01
CA PRO A 116 -13.04 15.47 -1.41
C PRO A 116 -14.34 16.20 -1.75
N ALA A 117 -14.38 16.85 -2.90
CA ALA A 117 -15.58 17.54 -3.37
C ALA A 117 -16.77 16.57 -3.39
N ARG A 118 -17.91 17.03 -2.87
CA ARG A 118 -19.16 16.23 -2.86
C ARG A 118 -19.47 15.72 -4.26
N GLY A 119 -19.81 14.43 -4.36
CA GLY A 119 -20.15 13.77 -5.63
C GLY A 119 -18.98 13.13 -6.35
N ARG A 120 -17.75 13.26 -5.82
CA ARG A 120 -16.59 12.51 -6.28
C ARG A 120 -16.33 11.34 -5.36
N ASP A 121 -15.45 10.44 -5.80
CA ASP A 121 -15.03 9.25 -5.11
C ASP A 121 -14.89 9.47 -3.60
N SER A 122 -15.86 8.98 -2.83
CA SER A 122 -15.98 9.17 -1.39
C SER A 122 -15.22 8.12 -0.58
N SER A 123 -14.39 7.30 -1.23
CA SER A 123 -13.57 6.30 -0.57
C SER A 123 -12.39 6.97 0.16
N LYS A 124 -12.63 7.40 1.39
CA LYS A 124 -11.64 8.10 2.24
C LYS A 124 -10.23 7.50 2.11
N GLY A 125 -9.31 8.25 1.53
CA GLY A 125 -7.93 7.84 1.33
C GLY A 125 -7.71 6.74 0.28
N HIS A 126 -8.75 6.12 -0.25
CA HIS A 126 -8.68 5.09 -1.29
C HIS A 126 -9.34 5.54 -2.60
N HIS A 127 -9.24 6.84 -2.88
CA HIS A 127 -9.77 7.45 -4.10
C HIS A 127 -9.05 6.95 -5.36
N HIS A 128 -9.52 7.37 -6.53
CA HIS A 128 -9.02 6.88 -7.81
C HIS A 128 -7.49 6.95 -7.95
N ALA A 129 -6.86 8.07 -7.60
CA ALA A 129 -5.40 8.21 -7.72
C ALA A 129 -4.65 7.20 -6.84
N TRP A 130 -5.11 6.95 -5.62
CA TRP A 130 -4.54 5.92 -4.76
C TRP A 130 -4.67 4.53 -5.39
N ARG A 131 -5.84 4.20 -5.92
CA ARG A 131 -6.07 2.88 -6.56
C ARG A 131 -5.16 2.67 -7.76
N VAL A 132 -4.99 3.69 -8.59
CA VAL A 132 -4.08 3.65 -9.74
C VAL A 132 -2.63 3.40 -9.27
N ASN A 133 -2.18 4.14 -8.27
CA ASN A 133 -0.83 3.97 -7.72
C ASN A 133 -0.65 2.61 -7.03
N PHE A 134 -1.65 2.14 -6.30
CA PHE A 134 -1.59 0.83 -5.67
C PHE A 134 -1.51 -0.30 -6.72
N VAL A 135 -2.31 -0.24 -7.77
CA VAL A 135 -2.23 -1.20 -8.88
C VAL A 135 -0.86 -1.17 -9.55
N LEU A 136 -0.28 0.01 -9.76
CA LEU A 136 1.07 0.16 -10.31
C LEU A 136 2.12 -0.50 -9.41
N ILE A 137 2.06 -0.23 -8.10
CA ILE A 137 2.98 -0.83 -7.12
C ILE A 137 2.84 -2.37 -7.14
N VAL A 138 1.61 -2.88 -7.12
CA VAL A 138 1.34 -4.32 -7.19
C VAL A 138 1.88 -4.91 -8.51
N ARG A 139 1.68 -4.23 -9.63
CA ARG A 139 2.20 -4.68 -10.91
C ARG A 139 3.72 -4.84 -10.90
N LYS A 140 4.41 -3.89 -10.29
CA LYS A 140 5.88 -3.87 -10.26
C LYS A 140 6.47 -4.83 -9.23
N THR A 141 5.77 -5.08 -8.13
CA THR A 141 6.23 -5.97 -7.06
C THR A 141 5.75 -7.41 -7.19
N LEU A 142 4.49 -7.60 -7.56
CA LEU A 142 3.81 -8.90 -7.60
C LEU A 142 3.55 -9.41 -9.02
N GLY A 143 3.76 -8.58 -10.03
CA GLY A 143 3.61 -8.95 -11.43
C GLY A 143 2.30 -8.50 -12.07
N LYS A 144 2.28 -8.60 -13.40
CA LYS A 144 1.16 -8.14 -14.24
C LYS A 144 -0.15 -8.84 -13.91
N GLN A 145 -0.11 -10.15 -13.68
CA GLN A 145 -1.31 -10.94 -13.38
C GLN A 145 -1.95 -10.50 -12.06
N ALA A 146 -1.15 -10.29 -11.03
CA ALA A 146 -1.65 -9.78 -9.75
C ALA A 146 -2.34 -8.41 -9.91
N ALA A 147 -1.76 -7.52 -10.69
CA ALA A 147 -2.36 -6.22 -10.97
C ALA A 147 -3.69 -6.33 -11.73
N LEU A 148 -3.81 -7.26 -12.68
CA LEU A 148 -5.06 -7.51 -13.40
C LEU A 148 -6.14 -8.04 -12.47
N LEU A 149 -5.82 -8.96 -11.58
CA LEU A 149 -6.76 -9.49 -10.58
C LEU A 149 -7.23 -8.38 -9.64
N LEU A 150 -6.31 -7.56 -9.16
CA LEU A 150 -6.65 -6.44 -8.28
C LEU A 150 -7.56 -5.41 -8.98
N ARG A 151 -7.28 -5.07 -10.23
CA ARG A 151 -8.14 -4.18 -11.02
C ARG A 151 -9.52 -4.76 -11.23
N TYR A 152 -9.61 -6.05 -11.54
CA TYR A 152 -10.88 -6.74 -11.68
C TYR A 152 -11.70 -6.63 -10.39
N GLU A 153 -11.11 -6.93 -9.25
CA GLU A 153 -11.80 -6.85 -7.96
C GLU A 153 -12.21 -5.42 -7.62
N PHE A 154 -11.37 -4.43 -7.85
CA PHE A 154 -11.77 -3.03 -7.67
C PHE A 154 -13.00 -2.67 -8.52
N ASN A 155 -13.06 -3.12 -9.76
CA ASN A 155 -14.24 -2.91 -10.60
C ASN A 155 -15.49 -3.59 -10.02
N GLN A 156 -15.37 -4.83 -9.52
CA GLN A 156 -16.47 -5.56 -8.90
C GLN A 156 -17.03 -4.84 -7.65
N TRP A 157 -16.17 -4.16 -6.93
CA TRP A 157 -16.55 -3.38 -5.74
C TRP A 157 -16.94 -1.93 -6.05
N GLY A 158 -17.13 -1.58 -7.32
CA GLY A 158 -17.49 -0.23 -7.74
C GLY A 158 -16.39 0.81 -7.56
N LEU A 159 -15.13 0.37 -7.55
CA LEU A 159 -13.94 1.19 -7.36
C LEU A 159 -13.03 1.13 -8.60
N PRO A 160 -13.42 1.71 -9.74
CA PRO A 160 -12.65 1.59 -10.97
C PRO A 160 -11.26 2.22 -10.86
N THR A 161 -10.32 1.67 -11.63
CA THR A 161 -8.94 2.16 -11.75
C THR A 161 -8.65 2.77 -13.12
N SER A 162 -9.60 2.71 -14.04
CA SER A 162 -9.57 3.40 -15.34
C SER A 162 -10.50 4.62 -15.32
N LYS A 163 -10.17 5.61 -16.14
CA LYS A 163 -11.03 6.81 -16.32
C LYS A 163 -12.30 6.45 -17.07
#